data_4d88a057a5b1cce53e0c1a3f97836d6e
#
_entry.id   4d88a057a5b1cce53e0c1a3f97836d6e
#
_cell.length_a   1.000
_cell.length_b   1.000
_cell.length_c   1.000
_cell.angle_alpha   90.00
_cell.angle_beta   90.00
_cell.angle_gamma   90.00
#
_symmetry.space_group_name_H-M   'P 1'
#
loop_
_entity.id
_entity.type
_entity.pdbx_description
1 polymer ?
#
loop_
_entity_poly.entity_id
_entity_poly.type
_entity_poly.pdbx_seq_one_letter_code
_entity_poly.pdbx_strand_id
1 'polypeptide(L)'
;MYSLITDRYSLFHGDCLEIMQSIKDNSIDLVLCDLPYGKTACSWDIIIPFDKLWTCYGRIAKRNAAIVLFGNEPFSSFLRLSNIKDYKYDLVWEKESITNFMQVKRRFGKSTEMISVFYKVQPTYNPQMTIYTGKPIHNKPAIKSNKSITTVDTKDFHITPYEDTGFRYPRDVLRFSRVSKNQTLHPTQKPVSLLEYLIKTYSNENDVVLDNCMGSGSTGIACLNTNRKFIDIELDDNYFHVAKQRIENHHTGD
;
A
#
# COMPACT_ATOMS: atom_id res chain seq x y z
N MET A 1 18.95 -3.75 -20.19
CA MET A 1 18.00 -2.96 -19.37
C MET A 1 17.22 -2.04 -20.31
N TYR A 2 15.94 -2.20 -20.43
CA TYR A 2 15.08 -1.26 -21.17
C TYR A 2 14.47 -0.27 -20.15
N SER A 3 14.40 1.02 -20.50
CA SER A 3 13.78 2.03 -19.67
C SER A 3 12.97 3.01 -20.51
N LEU A 4 11.85 3.46 -19.97
CA LEU A 4 11.05 4.58 -20.49
C LEU A 4 11.00 5.65 -19.42
N ILE A 5 11.55 6.82 -19.70
CA ILE A 5 11.66 7.91 -18.73
C ILE A 5 10.97 9.15 -19.32
N THR A 6 10.04 9.70 -18.53
CA THR A 6 9.34 10.94 -18.80
C THR A 6 9.54 11.91 -17.63
N ASP A 7 8.92 13.07 -17.68
CA ASP A 7 8.90 14.02 -16.54
C ASP A 7 7.97 13.57 -15.40
N ARG A 8 7.03 12.65 -15.67
CA ARG A 8 6.05 12.13 -14.70
C ARG A 8 6.38 10.74 -14.19
N TYR A 9 7.02 9.87 -15.00
CA TYR A 9 7.28 8.49 -14.59
C TYR A 9 8.53 7.90 -15.24
N SER A 10 9.04 6.86 -14.60
CA SER A 10 10.12 6.02 -15.13
C SER A 10 9.72 4.56 -15.00
N LEU A 11 9.77 3.82 -16.11
CA LEU A 11 9.50 2.37 -16.16
C LEU A 11 10.79 1.64 -16.46
N PHE A 12 11.13 0.64 -15.69
CA PHE A 12 12.34 -0.15 -15.85
C PHE A 12 12.03 -1.64 -15.96
N HIS A 13 12.65 -2.30 -16.94
CA HIS A 13 12.61 -3.75 -17.10
C HIS A 13 13.89 -4.38 -16.56
N GLY A 14 13.76 -5.26 -15.56
CA GLY A 14 14.87 -6.02 -14.98
C GLY A 14 14.75 -6.28 -13.48
N ASP A 15 15.81 -6.80 -12.88
CA ASP A 15 15.87 -7.09 -11.44
C ASP A 15 15.79 -5.80 -10.62
N CYS A 16 14.82 -5.76 -9.67
CA CYS A 16 14.58 -4.56 -8.89
C CYS A 16 15.74 -4.21 -7.94
N LEU A 17 16.47 -5.20 -7.43
CA LEU A 17 17.63 -4.94 -6.56
C LEU A 17 18.79 -4.30 -7.34
N GLU A 18 18.97 -4.67 -8.61
CA GLU A 18 19.97 -4.05 -9.49
C GLU A 18 19.54 -2.63 -9.89
N ILE A 19 18.30 -2.48 -10.36
CA ILE A 19 17.77 -1.20 -10.82
C ILE A 19 17.72 -0.17 -9.70
N MET A 20 17.28 -0.58 -8.50
CA MET A 20 17.27 0.31 -7.34
C MET A 20 18.64 0.89 -6.99
N GLN A 21 19.77 0.25 -7.38
CA GLN A 21 21.11 0.83 -7.17
C GLN A 21 21.31 2.15 -7.95
N SER A 22 20.62 2.33 -9.07
CA SER A 22 20.69 3.55 -9.88
C SER A 22 19.75 4.66 -9.42
N ILE A 23 18.79 4.36 -8.55
CA ILE A 23 17.87 5.36 -8.00
C ILE A 23 18.63 6.23 -7.00
N LYS A 24 18.39 7.55 -7.10
CA LYS A 24 19.02 8.55 -6.25
C LYS A 24 18.65 8.35 -4.77
N ASP A 25 19.62 8.54 -3.87
CA ASP A 25 19.41 8.51 -2.43
C ASP A 25 18.35 9.53 -1.98
N ASN A 26 17.54 9.15 -1.01
CA ASN A 26 16.52 10.01 -0.40
C ASN A 26 15.61 10.72 -1.43
N SER A 27 15.19 10.00 -2.48
CA SER A 27 14.36 10.55 -3.56
C SER A 27 12.93 10.01 -3.58
N ILE A 28 12.64 8.92 -2.88
CA ILE A 28 11.32 8.27 -2.86
C ILE A 28 10.52 8.73 -1.64
N ASP A 29 9.29 9.21 -1.87
CA ASP A 29 8.36 9.69 -0.84
C ASP A 29 7.48 8.57 -0.29
N LEU A 30 7.14 7.59 -1.13
CA LEU A 30 6.32 6.44 -0.77
C LEU A 30 6.81 5.20 -1.53
N VAL A 31 7.00 4.09 -0.82
CA VAL A 31 7.09 2.76 -1.44
C VAL A 31 5.73 2.10 -1.27
N LEU A 32 5.10 1.69 -2.38
CA LEU A 32 3.82 0.98 -2.41
C LEU A 32 3.95 -0.21 -3.34
N CYS A 33 4.10 -1.41 -2.79
CA CYS A 33 4.45 -2.58 -3.59
C CYS A 33 3.74 -3.86 -3.13
N ASP A 34 3.37 -4.68 -4.12
CA ASP A 34 2.91 -6.06 -3.95
C ASP A 34 4.07 -7.00 -4.27
N LEU A 35 4.88 -7.31 -3.25
CA LEU A 35 6.05 -8.17 -3.40
C LEU A 35 5.67 -9.61 -3.83
N PRO A 36 6.53 -10.36 -4.49
CA PRO A 36 6.31 -11.79 -4.72
C PRO A 36 6.37 -12.57 -3.38
N TYR A 37 5.39 -13.48 -3.17
CA TYR A 37 5.23 -14.22 -1.91
C TYR A 37 5.83 -15.63 -1.93
N GLY A 38 6.29 -16.12 -3.11
CA GLY A 38 6.78 -17.49 -3.30
C GLY A 38 5.70 -18.55 -3.13
N LYS A 39 4.45 -18.25 -3.54
CA LYS A 39 3.29 -19.14 -3.33
C LYS A 39 2.69 -19.69 -4.62
N THR A 40 3.10 -19.19 -5.75
CA THR A 40 2.59 -19.60 -7.06
C THR A 40 3.65 -20.40 -7.80
N ALA A 41 3.25 -21.14 -8.85
CA ALA A 41 4.18 -21.83 -9.74
C ALA A 41 4.78 -20.91 -10.81
N CYS A 42 4.55 -19.61 -10.72
CA CYS A 42 5.07 -18.64 -11.68
C CYS A 42 6.56 -18.38 -11.45
N SER A 43 7.34 -18.29 -12.50
CA SER A 43 8.80 -18.10 -12.44
C SER A 43 9.22 -16.77 -11.79
N TRP A 44 8.36 -15.75 -11.85
CA TRP A 44 8.58 -14.45 -11.24
C TRP A 44 8.22 -14.40 -9.73
N ASP A 45 7.49 -15.40 -9.19
CA ASP A 45 7.07 -15.40 -7.78
C ASP A 45 8.16 -15.95 -6.85
N ILE A 46 9.33 -15.31 -6.89
CA ILE A 46 10.49 -15.63 -6.05
C ILE A 46 10.62 -14.56 -4.98
N ILE A 47 10.67 -14.97 -3.71
CA ILE A 47 10.83 -14.04 -2.57
C ILE A 47 12.15 -13.26 -2.73
N ILE A 48 12.03 -11.94 -2.75
CA ILE A 48 13.18 -11.03 -2.77
C ILE A 48 13.87 -11.10 -1.40
N PRO A 49 15.22 -11.29 -1.33
CA PRO A 49 15.94 -11.29 -0.06
C PRO A 49 15.71 -10.00 0.73
N PHE A 50 15.12 -10.14 1.92
CA PHE A 50 14.67 -8.99 2.71
C PHE A 50 15.83 -8.09 3.16
N ASP A 51 16.98 -8.63 3.49
CA ASP A 51 18.17 -7.88 3.87
C ASP A 51 18.61 -6.91 2.76
N LYS A 52 18.65 -7.38 1.52
CA LYS A 52 18.97 -6.58 0.35
C LYS A 52 17.88 -5.54 0.05
N LEU A 53 16.61 -5.97 0.13
CA LEU A 53 15.45 -5.10 -0.08
C LEU A 53 15.45 -3.92 0.89
N TRP A 54 15.61 -4.20 2.20
CA TRP A 54 15.66 -3.15 3.22
C TRP A 54 16.89 -2.24 3.10
N THR A 55 18.02 -2.77 2.62
CA THR A 55 19.20 -1.96 2.30
C THR A 55 18.89 -0.96 1.19
N CYS A 56 18.27 -1.41 0.10
CA CYS A 56 17.85 -0.54 -0.99
C CYS A 56 16.84 0.52 -0.52
N TYR A 57 15.75 0.10 0.13
CA TYR A 57 14.74 1.04 0.63
C TYR A 57 15.35 2.03 1.65
N GLY A 58 16.23 1.57 2.52
CA GLY A 58 16.90 2.42 3.51
C GLY A 58 17.73 3.54 2.93
N ARG A 59 18.25 3.37 1.70
CA ARG A 59 19.04 4.35 0.96
C ARG A 59 18.17 5.29 0.12
N ILE A 60 17.23 4.75 -0.67
CA ILE A 60 16.48 5.52 -1.66
C ILE A 60 15.26 6.24 -1.08
N ALA A 61 14.63 5.66 -0.05
CA ALA A 61 13.46 6.27 0.59
C ALA A 61 13.87 7.46 1.46
N LYS A 62 13.09 8.54 1.40
CA LYS A 62 13.25 9.69 2.30
C LYS A 62 13.05 9.24 3.75
N ARG A 63 13.66 9.95 4.69
CA ARG A 63 13.57 9.60 6.11
C ARG A 63 12.12 9.52 6.63
N ASN A 64 11.24 10.34 6.10
CA ASN A 64 9.81 10.39 6.39
C ASN A 64 8.95 9.68 5.33
N ALA A 65 9.53 8.82 4.50
CA ALA A 65 8.76 8.00 3.57
C ALA A 65 8.00 6.91 4.33
N ALA A 66 6.78 6.61 3.88
CA ALA A 66 6.10 5.39 4.23
C ALA A 66 6.53 4.25 3.29
N ILE A 67 6.63 3.04 3.81
CA ILE A 67 6.83 1.81 3.04
C ILE A 67 5.61 0.93 3.31
N VAL A 68 4.78 0.73 2.29
CA VAL A 68 3.47 0.08 2.37
C VAL A 68 3.51 -1.16 1.49
N LEU A 69 3.51 -2.33 2.12
CA LEU A 69 3.74 -3.60 1.44
C LEU A 69 2.56 -4.56 1.64
N PHE A 70 2.03 -5.07 0.52
CA PHE A 70 1.02 -6.11 0.56
C PHE A 70 1.62 -7.45 0.98
N GLY A 71 0.78 -8.30 1.56
CA GLY A 71 1.23 -9.63 1.96
C GLY A 71 0.12 -10.54 2.44
N ASN A 72 0.43 -11.82 2.42
CA ASN A 72 -0.40 -12.91 2.94
C ASN A 72 0.41 -13.81 3.86
N GLU A 73 -0.22 -14.36 4.90
CA GLU A 73 0.46 -15.29 5.79
C GLU A 73 0.94 -16.58 5.08
N PRO A 74 2.11 -17.13 5.42
CA PRO A 74 3.06 -16.70 6.46
C PRO A 74 4.04 -15.60 6.00
N PHE A 75 4.05 -15.20 4.71
CA PHE A 75 4.95 -14.19 4.16
C PHE A 75 4.88 -12.87 4.94
N SER A 76 3.66 -12.38 5.28
CA SER A 76 3.50 -11.15 6.05
C SER A 76 4.18 -11.20 7.42
N SER A 77 4.16 -12.35 8.09
CA SER A 77 4.87 -12.52 9.36
C SER A 77 6.38 -12.42 9.21
N PHE A 78 6.95 -13.07 8.19
CA PHE A 78 8.38 -12.96 7.90
C PHE A 78 8.78 -11.55 7.47
N LEU A 79 7.97 -10.90 6.65
CA LEU A 79 8.18 -9.52 6.23
C LEU A 79 8.24 -8.57 7.44
N ARG A 80 7.28 -8.65 8.36
CA ARG A 80 7.25 -7.82 9.57
C ARG A 80 8.45 -8.07 10.47
N LEU A 81 8.80 -9.34 10.69
CA LEU A 81 9.96 -9.72 11.50
C LEU A 81 11.28 -9.27 10.90
N SER A 82 11.39 -9.22 9.56
CA SER A 82 12.61 -8.79 8.88
C SER A 82 12.96 -7.31 9.12
N ASN A 83 11.99 -6.47 9.53
CA ASN A 83 12.22 -5.08 9.92
C ASN A 83 11.25 -4.62 11.02
N ILE A 84 11.24 -5.36 12.12
CA ILE A 84 10.35 -5.09 13.26
C ILE A 84 10.55 -3.69 13.86
N LYS A 85 11.74 -3.12 13.72
CA LYS A 85 12.06 -1.77 14.22
C LYS A 85 11.22 -0.69 13.53
N ASP A 86 11.09 -0.77 12.22
CA ASP A 86 10.38 0.22 11.40
C ASP A 86 8.92 -0.15 11.16
N TYR A 87 8.51 -1.41 11.44
CA TYR A 87 7.11 -1.82 11.40
C TYR A 87 6.28 -1.04 12.42
N LYS A 88 5.09 -0.59 12.00
CA LYS A 88 4.19 0.22 12.85
C LYS A 88 2.82 -0.41 13.04
N TYR A 89 2.14 -0.77 11.96
CA TYR A 89 0.81 -1.36 11.99
C TYR A 89 0.47 -2.01 10.66
N ASP A 90 -0.60 -2.79 10.67
CA ASP A 90 -1.21 -3.35 9.46
C ASP A 90 -2.52 -2.65 9.13
N LEU A 91 -2.82 -2.59 7.83
CA LEU A 91 -4.16 -2.39 7.30
C LEU A 91 -4.65 -3.73 6.75
N VAL A 92 -5.95 -3.95 6.83
CA VAL A 92 -6.60 -5.17 6.32
C VAL A 92 -7.45 -4.80 5.12
N TRP A 93 -7.06 -5.24 3.93
CA TRP A 93 -7.94 -5.15 2.78
C TRP A 93 -8.96 -6.28 2.81
N GLU A 94 -10.24 -5.93 3.07
CA GLU A 94 -11.38 -6.83 3.01
C GLU A 94 -11.98 -6.82 1.60
N LYS A 95 -12.02 -8.00 0.98
CA LYS A 95 -12.57 -8.25 -0.36
C LYS A 95 -14.03 -8.69 -0.22
N GLU A 96 -14.87 -8.36 -1.20
CA GLU A 96 -16.28 -8.78 -1.20
C GLU A 96 -16.49 -10.29 -1.36
N SER A 97 -15.48 -11.03 -1.81
CA SER A 97 -15.57 -12.47 -2.03
C SER A 97 -14.32 -13.21 -1.56
N ILE A 98 -14.51 -14.48 -1.19
CA ILE A 98 -13.44 -15.36 -0.74
C ILE A 98 -12.53 -15.79 -1.88
N THR A 99 -11.25 -16.01 -1.57
CA THR A 99 -10.23 -16.41 -2.56
C THR A 99 -9.91 -17.92 -2.55
N ASN A 100 -10.26 -18.61 -1.47
CA ASN A 100 -9.95 -20.03 -1.27
C ASN A 100 -11.20 -20.93 -1.36
N PHE A 101 -12.10 -20.67 -2.28
CA PHE A 101 -13.39 -21.33 -2.44
C PHE A 101 -13.29 -22.89 -2.38
N MET A 102 -12.28 -23.49 -2.99
CA MET A 102 -12.09 -24.95 -2.99
C MET A 102 -11.85 -25.55 -1.60
N GLN A 103 -11.54 -24.73 -0.60
CA GLN A 103 -11.12 -25.15 0.74
C GLN A 103 -12.15 -24.83 1.83
N VAL A 104 -13.28 -24.19 1.49
CA VAL A 104 -14.27 -23.72 2.49
C VAL A 104 -14.93 -24.83 3.31
N LYS A 105 -14.91 -26.07 2.82
CA LYS A 105 -15.36 -27.24 3.59
C LYS A 105 -14.38 -27.69 4.68
N ARG A 106 -13.13 -27.18 4.67
CA ARG A 106 -12.04 -27.59 5.59
C ARG A 106 -11.51 -26.45 6.44
N ARG A 107 -11.71 -25.19 6.02
CA ARG A 107 -11.27 -24.00 6.73
C ARG A 107 -12.11 -22.79 6.33
N PHE A 108 -12.02 -21.72 7.10
CA PHE A 108 -12.71 -20.46 6.80
C PHE A 108 -12.38 -19.93 5.40
N GLY A 109 -13.38 -19.34 4.75
CA GLY A 109 -13.20 -18.60 3.51
C GLY A 109 -12.31 -17.37 3.75
N LYS A 110 -11.26 -17.19 2.93
CA LYS A 110 -10.33 -16.09 3.05
C LYS A 110 -10.79 -14.92 2.18
N SER A 111 -11.18 -13.82 2.84
CA SER A 111 -11.61 -12.57 2.18
C SER A 111 -10.66 -11.41 2.42
N THR A 112 -9.56 -11.60 3.17
CA THR A 112 -8.66 -10.51 3.57
C THR A 112 -7.26 -10.67 3.03
N GLU A 113 -6.58 -9.54 2.87
CA GLU A 113 -5.15 -9.43 2.57
C GLU A 113 -4.53 -8.36 3.48
N MET A 114 -3.32 -8.61 3.94
CA MET A 114 -2.62 -7.69 4.85
C MET A 114 -1.86 -6.64 4.06
N ILE A 115 -1.76 -5.43 4.62
CA ILE A 115 -0.95 -4.35 4.09
C ILE A 115 -0.13 -3.82 5.28
N SER A 116 1.15 -4.17 5.31
CA SER A 116 2.03 -3.79 6.41
C SER A 116 2.67 -2.43 6.16
N VAL A 117 2.62 -1.55 7.16
CA VAL A 117 3.13 -0.17 7.08
C VAL A 117 4.38 -0.02 7.93
N PHE A 118 5.44 0.45 7.29
CA PHE A 118 6.75 0.68 7.92
C PHE A 118 7.18 2.12 7.71
N TYR A 119 7.81 2.72 8.71
CA TYR A 119 8.49 4.01 8.58
C TYR A 119 9.46 4.26 9.73
N LYS A 120 10.46 5.12 9.51
CA LYS A 120 11.46 5.52 10.53
C LYS A 120 10.95 6.67 11.40
N VAL A 121 10.37 7.69 10.77
CA VAL A 121 9.72 8.83 11.42
C VAL A 121 8.34 9.01 10.81
N GLN A 122 7.44 9.71 11.51
CA GLN A 122 6.08 9.93 11.05
C GLN A 122 6.06 10.43 9.59
N PRO A 123 5.45 9.68 8.67
CA PRO A 123 5.36 10.07 7.27
C PRO A 123 4.24 11.08 7.05
N THR A 124 4.12 11.55 5.81
CA THR A 124 2.89 12.19 5.33
C THR A 124 1.71 11.29 5.66
N TYR A 125 0.70 11.86 6.30
CA TYR A 125 -0.54 11.15 6.62
C TYR A 125 -1.73 12.08 6.36
N ASN A 126 -2.42 11.85 5.26
CA ASN A 126 -3.62 12.56 4.85
C ASN A 126 -4.83 11.64 5.08
N PRO A 127 -5.50 11.70 6.23
CA PRO A 127 -6.59 10.78 6.54
C PRO A 127 -7.73 10.95 5.54
N GLN A 128 -8.11 9.89 4.85
CA GLN A 128 -9.22 9.89 3.92
C GLN A 128 -10.54 9.80 4.72
N MET A 129 -11.03 10.96 5.15
CA MET A 129 -12.21 11.07 6.03
C MET A 129 -13.46 10.55 5.34
N THR A 130 -14.32 9.87 6.11
CA THR A 130 -15.60 9.35 5.63
C THR A 130 -16.77 10.11 6.26
N ILE A 131 -17.84 10.34 5.48
CA ILE A 131 -19.07 10.92 6.00
C ILE A 131 -19.78 9.89 6.87
N TYR A 132 -20.13 10.27 8.09
CA TYR A 132 -20.91 9.44 8.98
C TYR A 132 -22.41 9.64 8.74
N THR A 133 -23.08 8.58 8.34
CA THR A 133 -24.52 8.59 8.03
C THR A 133 -25.40 8.13 9.19
N GLY A 134 -24.79 7.82 10.35
CA GLY A 134 -25.52 7.40 11.55
C GLY A 134 -26.08 8.60 12.35
N LYS A 135 -26.68 8.29 13.52
CA LYS A 135 -27.15 9.35 14.44
C LYS A 135 -25.95 10.17 14.94
N PRO A 136 -26.04 11.53 14.94
CA PRO A 136 -24.99 12.36 15.48
C PRO A 136 -24.61 11.94 16.91
N ILE A 137 -23.33 11.94 17.20
CA ILE A 137 -22.86 11.73 18.57
C ILE A 137 -23.11 13.05 19.31
N HIS A 138 -24.22 13.14 20.02
CA HIS A 138 -24.47 14.31 20.86
C HIS A 138 -23.37 14.37 21.92
N ASN A 139 -22.77 15.56 22.09
CA ASN A 139 -21.79 15.84 23.12
C ASN A 139 -22.37 15.48 24.51
N LYS A 140 -22.07 14.28 24.99
CA LYS A 140 -22.21 14.02 26.40
C LYS A 140 -21.08 14.77 27.09
N PRO A 141 -21.35 15.59 28.10
CA PRO A 141 -20.28 16.22 28.88
C PRO A 141 -19.33 15.09 29.32
N ALA A 142 -18.03 15.36 29.24
CA ALA A 142 -17.02 14.39 29.62
C ALA A 142 -17.33 13.87 31.03
N ILE A 143 -17.77 12.62 31.12
CA ILE A 143 -17.93 11.96 32.41
C ILE A 143 -16.54 11.82 32.97
N LYS A 144 -16.22 12.53 34.04
CA LYS A 144 -15.03 12.26 34.85
C LYS A 144 -15.18 10.87 35.45
N SER A 145 -14.83 9.85 34.69
CA SER A 145 -14.80 8.48 35.17
C SER A 145 -13.49 8.29 35.93
N ASN A 146 -13.58 8.24 37.25
CA ASN A 146 -12.45 7.90 38.11
C ASN A 146 -12.08 6.39 38.07
N LYS A 147 -12.60 5.63 37.10
CA LYS A 147 -12.26 4.22 36.88
C LYS A 147 -11.99 4.03 35.40
N SER A 148 -10.73 4.19 35.01
CA SER A 148 -10.26 3.73 33.73
C SER A 148 -10.14 2.19 33.77
N ILE A 149 -10.89 1.50 32.90
CA ILE A 149 -10.77 0.06 32.66
C ILE A 149 -9.63 -0.23 31.68
N THR A 150 -8.98 0.82 31.15
CA THR A 150 -7.90 0.68 30.18
C THR A 150 -6.54 0.72 30.88
N THR A 151 -5.63 -0.15 30.45
CA THR A 151 -4.25 -0.23 30.92
C THR A 151 -3.37 0.94 30.47
N VAL A 152 -3.94 1.94 29.78
CA VAL A 152 -3.26 3.14 29.35
C VAL A 152 -3.44 4.23 30.42
N ASP A 153 -2.34 4.78 30.92
CA ASP A 153 -2.37 5.90 31.84
C ASP A 153 -2.93 7.13 31.12
N THR A 154 -4.16 7.53 31.49
CA THR A 154 -4.90 8.61 30.85
C THR A 154 -4.68 9.97 31.53
N LYS A 155 -3.68 10.10 32.42
CA LYS A 155 -3.42 11.33 33.21
C LYS A 155 -3.15 12.56 32.35
N ASP A 156 -2.65 12.35 31.12
CA ASP A 156 -2.28 13.44 30.21
C ASP A 156 -3.30 13.69 29.08
N PHE A 157 -4.43 13.00 29.09
CA PHE A 157 -5.49 13.26 28.09
C PHE A 157 -6.36 14.46 28.53
N HIS A 158 -6.04 15.63 28.02
CA HIS A 158 -6.96 16.77 28.01
C HIS A 158 -8.12 16.44 27.05
N ILE A 159 -9.28 16.10 27.60
CA ILE A 159 -10.51 15.90 26.82
C ILE A 159 -11.00 17.29 26.40
N THR A 160 -10.64 17.70 25.18
CA THR A 160 -11.27 18.85 24.54
C THR A 160 -12.72 18.49 24.19
N PRO A 161 -13.68 19.43 24.30
CA PRO A 161 -15.05 19.20 23.85
C PRO A 161 -15.03 18.73 22.39
N TYR A 162 -15.61 17.56 22.11
CA TYR A 162 -15.70 17.01 20.77
C TYR A 162 -16.92 17.63 20.07
N GLU A 163 -16.69 18.34 18.98
CA GLU A 163 -17.74 18.78 18.07
C GLU A 163 -17.89 17.73 16.96
N ASP A 164 -19.09 17.17 16.83
CA ASP A 164 -19.36 16.19 15.78
C ASP A 164 -19.47 16.88 14.42
N THR A 165 -18.37 16.86 13.67
CA THR A 165 -18.30 17.43 12.32
C THR A 165 -19.02 16.60 11.26
N GLY A 166 -19.59 15.45 11.61
CA GLY A 166 -20.17 14.49 10.66
C GLY A 166 -19.14 13.66 9.89
N PHE A 167 -17.85 13.86 10.14
CA PHE A 167 -16.77 13.08 9.54
C PHE A 167 -16.18 12.10 10.54
N ARG A 168 -15.65 10.99 10.01
CA ARG A 168 -14.93 9.98 10.81
C ARG A 168 -13.57 9.70 10.20
N TYR A 169 -12.60 9.52 11.07
CA TYR A 169 -11.28 9.05 10.66
C TYR A 169 -11.37 7.64 10.06
N PRO A 170 -10.50 7.34 9.07
CA PRO A 170 -10.46 6.01 8.47
C PRO A 170 -10.12 4.94 9.51
N ARG A 171 -10.61 3.72 9.25
CA ARG A 171 -10.28 2.54 10.05
C ARG A 171 -9.24 1.69 9.32
N ASP A 172 -8.61 0.80 10.06
CA ASP A 172 -7.61 -0.15 9.57
C ASP A 172 -8.17 -1.24 8.63
N VAL A 173 -9.50 -1.42 8.60
CA VAL A 173 -10.17 -2.34 7.65
C VAL A 173 -10.66 -1.55 6.44
N LEU A 174 -10.03 -1.80 5.30
CA LEU A 174 -10.30 -1.16 4.01
C LEU A 174 -11.17 -2.08 3.14
N ARG A 175 -12.30 -1.58 2.67
CA ARG A 175 -13.24 -2.34 1.82
C ARG A 175 -13.18 -1.85 0.39
N PHE A 176 -12.55 -2.64 -0.46
CA PHE A 176 -12.44 -2.37 -1.90
C PHE A 176 -12.71 -3.64 -2.69
N SER A 177 -13.51 -3.50 -3.75
CA SER A 177 -13.80 -4.59 -4.67
C SER A 177 -12.54 -5.03 -5.41
N ARG A 178 -12.44 -6.33 -5.67
CA ARG A 178 -11.38 -6.87 -6.53
C ARG A 178 -11.60 -6.43 -7.98
N VAL A 179 -10.52 -6.45 -8.75
CA VAL A 179 -10.62 -6.32 -10.19
C VAL A 179 -11.48 -7.47 -10.75
N SER A 180 -12.45 -7.14 -11.61
CA SER A 180 -13.30 -8.16 -12.23
C SER A 180 -12.47 -9.08 -13.14
N LYS A 181 -12.86 -10.35 -13.25
CA LYS A 181 -12.12 -11.33 -14.08
C LYS A 181 -11.94 -10.88 -15.53
N ASN A 182 -12.89 -10.15 -16.07
CA ASN A 182 -12.86 -9.67 -17.46
C ASN A 182 -11.90 -8.47 -17.66
N GLN A 183 -11.43 -7.85 -16.58
CA GLN A 183 -10.54 -6.69 -16.61
C GLN A 183 -9.16 -7.01 -16.01
N THR A 184 -8.95 -8.27 -15.61
CA THR A 184 -7.69 -8.70 -14.98
C THR A 184 -6.64 -8.95 -16.05
N LEU A 185 -5.56 -8.18 -15.99
CA LEU A 185 -4.37 -8.30 -16.85
C LEU A 185 -3.22 -9.06 -16.17
N HIS A 186 -3.29 -9.23 -14.85
CA HIS A 186 -2.31 -9.95 -14.04
C HIS A 186 -3.03 -10.75 -12.94
N PRO A 187 -2.63 -12.00 -12.63
CA PRO A 187 -3.34 -12.87 -11.67
C PRO A 187 -3.53 -12.26 -10.27
N THR A 188 -2.59 -11.43 -9.83
CA THR A 188 -2.59 -10.78 -8.51
C THR A 188 -2.88 -9.29 -8.58
N GLN A 189 -3.43 -8.79 -9.69
CA GLN A 189 -3.69 -7.36 -9.92
C GLN A 189 -4.46 -6.72 -8.77
N LYS A 190 -3.90 -5.64 -8.21
CA LYS A 190 -4.56 -4.84 -7.17
C LYS A 190 -5.56 -3.84 -7.79
N PRO A 191 -6.67 -3.55 -7.11
CA PRO A 191 -7.62 -2.53 -7.56
C PRO A 191 -6.97 -1.13 -7.55
N VAL A 192 -7.10 -0.39 -8.64
CA VAL A 192 -6.56 0.97 -8.76
C VAL A 192 -7.13 1.87 -7.64
N SER A 193 -8.42 1.75 -7.32
CA SER A 193 -9.06 2.54 -6.26
C SER A 193 -8.46 2.33 -4.86
N LEU A 194 -8.02 1.10 -4.53
CA LEU A 194 -7.31 0.82 -3.28
C LEU A 194 -5.93 1.48 -3.28
N LEU A 195 -5.20 1.38 -4.41
CA LEU A 195 -3.88 1.99 -4.54
C LEU A 195 -3.96 3.52 -4.48
N GLU A 196 -4.94 4.15 -5.15
CA GLU A 196 -5.20 5.59 -5.05
C GLU A 196 -5.47 6.04 -3.61
N TYR A 197 -6.28 5.25 -2.87
CA TYR A 197 -6.55 5.53 -1.46
C TYR A 197 -5.27 5.54 -0.62
N LEU A 198 -4.41 4.53 -0.80
CA LEU A 198 -3.13 4.43 -0.08
C LEU A 198 -2.15 5.54 -0.50
N ILE A 199 -2.06 5.84 -1.80
CA ILE A 199 -1.22 6.91 -2.35
C ILE A 199 -1.64 8.26 -1.79
N LYS A 200 -2.94 8.59 -1.82
CA LYS A 200 -3.47 9.84 -1.23
C LYS A 200 -3.19 9.93 0.26
N THR A 201 -3.26 8.80 0.97
CA THR A 201 -3.02 8.75 2.42
C THR A 201 -1.57 9.03 2.78
N TYR A 202 -0.60 8.46 2.05
CA TYR A 202 0.81 8.48 2.44
C TYR A 202 1.71 9.37 1.58
N SER A 203 1.15 10.15 0.65
CA SER A 203 1.90 11.08 -0.18
C SER A 203 1.10 12.32 -0.53
N ASN A 204 1.80 13.36 -0.99
CA ASN A 204 1.23 14.57 -1.55
C ASN A 204 1.32 14.55 -3.09
N GLU A 205 0.63 15.48 -3.76
CA GLU A 205 0.78 15.66 -5.20
C GLU A 205 2.24 15.98 -5.57
N ASN A 206 2.69 15.45 -6.70
CA ASN A 206 4.07 15.51 -7.21
C ASN A 206 5.13 14.71 -6.40
N ASP A 207 4.77 14.08 -5.29
CA ASP A 207 5.64 13.13 -4.60
C ASP A 207 5.96 11.92 -5.50
N VAL A 208 7.10 11.29 -5.26
CA VAL A 208 7.58 10.14 -6.04
C VAL A 208 7.22 8.84 -5.32
N VAL A 209 6.42 8.01 -6.00
CA VAL A 209 6.03 6.67 -5.54
C VAL A 209 6.90 5.62 -6.23
N LEU A 210 7.37 4.62 -5.49
CA LEU A 210 8.09 3.46 -6.03
C LEU A 210 7.22 2.21 -5.91
N ASP A 211 7.05 1.50 -7.04
CA ASP A 211 6.62 0.10 -7.07
C ASP A 211 7.70 -0.74 -7.75
N ASN A 212 8.41 -1.53 -6.97
CA ASN A 212 9.52 -2.34 -7.48
C ASN A 212 9.11 -3.73 -7.99
N CYS A 213 7.80 -4.02 -8.06
CA CYS A 213 7.20 -5.24 -8.63
C CYS A 213 5.85 -4.88 -9.28
N MET A 214 5.86 -4.02 -10.30
CA MET A 214 4.67 -3.34 -10.80
C MET A 214 3.60 -4.25 -11.42
N GLY A 215 3.96 -5.48 -11.83
CA GLY A 215 3.06 -6.40 -12.52
C GLY A 215 2.42 -5.75 -13.75
N SER A 216 1.09 -5.58 -13.72
CA SER A 216 0.34 -4.91 -14.79
C SER A 216 0.25 -3.38 -14.67
N GLY A 217 1.06 -2.72 -13.83
CA GLY A 217 1.16 -1.26 -13.72
C GLY A 217 -0.03 -0.57 -13.02
N SER A 218 -0.71 -1.26 -12.11
CA SER A 218 -1.86 -0.67 -11.41
C SER A 218 -1.45 0.49 -10.50
N THR A 219 -0.25 0.44 -9.89
CA THR A 219 0.29 1.52 -9.06
C THR A 219 0.60 2.75 -9.92
N GLY A 220 1.18 2.56 -11.12
CA GLY A 220 1.43 3.65 -12.07
C GLY A 220 0.14 4.37 -12.48
N ILE A 221 -0.92 3.62 -12.82
CA ILE A 221 -2.25 4.21 -13.13
C ILE A 221 -2.79 5.01 -11.94
N ALA A 222 -2.71 4.46 -10.73
CA ALA A 222 -3.16 5.15 -9.52
C ALA A 222 -2.35 6.44 -9.26
N CYS A 223 -1.06 6.45 -9.57
CA CYS A 223 -0.20 7.63 -9.48
C CYS A 223 -0.61 8.71 -10.50
N LEU A 224 -0.89 8.33 -11.76
CA LEU A 224 -1.39 9.26 -12.77
C LEU A 224 -2.72 9.89 -12.34
N ASN A 225 -3.69 9.09 -11.89
CA ASN A 225 -5.00 9.55 -11.41
C ASN A 225 -4.91 10.49 -10.21
N THR A 226 -3.84 10.43 -9.45
CA THR A 226 -3.67 11.18 -8.21
C THR A 226 -2.59 12.27 -8.27
N ASN A 227 -2.08 12.58 -9.46
CA ASN A 227 -1.03 13.57 -9.71
C ASN A 227 0.28 13.29 -8.94
N ARG A 228 0.69 12.01 -8.86
CA ARG A 228 1.99 11.61 -8.31
C ARG A 228 2.94 11.25 -9.44
N LYS A 229 4.24 11.44 -9.20
CA LYS A 229 5.29 10.85 -10.02
C LYS A 229 5.56 9.44 -9.55
N PHE A 230 6.08 8.58 -10.43
CA PHE A 230 6.38 7.21 -10.01
C PHE A 230 7.57 6.60 -10.74
N ILE A 231 8.14 5.61 -10.07
CA ILE A 231 9.16 4.70 -10.62
C ILE A 231 8.61 3.30 -10.45
N ASP A 232 8.41 2.61 -11.57
CA ASP A 232 7.88 1.25 -11.60
C ASP A 232 8.92 0.31 -12.21
N ILE A 233 9.10 -0.88 -11.59
CA ILE A 233 10.08 -1.88 -12.02
C ILE A 233 9.36 -3.21 -12.19
N GLU A 234 9.67 -3.94 -13.28
CA GLU A 234 9.12 -5.27 -13.54
C GLU A 234 10.22 -6.19 -14.10
N LEU A 235 10.28 -7.40 -13.57
CA LEU A 235 11.24 -8.43 -13.99
C LEU A 235 10.76 -9.19 -15.22
N ASP A 236 9.45 -9.51 -15.28
CA ASP A 236 8.86 -10.28 -16.37
C ASP A 236 8.63 -9.41 -17.61
N ASP A 237 9.19 -9.83 -18.75
CA ASP A 237 9.13 -9.09 -20.00
C ASP A 237 7.68 -8.88 -20.49
N ASN A 238 6.83 -9.90 -20.37
CA ASN A 238 5.44 -9.80 -20.82
C ASN A 238 4.65 -8.80 -19.96
N TYR A 239 4.77 -8.90 -18.63
CA TYR A 239 4.09 -7.96 -17.73
C TYR A 239 4.65 -6.55 -17.84
N PHE A 240 5.95 -6.39 -18.07
CA PHE A 240 6.53 -5.08 -18.37
C PHE A 240 5.87 -4.44 -19.59
N HIS A 241 5.73 -5.17 -20.70
CA HIS A 241 5.08 -4.65 -21.91
C HIS A 241 3.59 -4.34 -21.70
N VAL A 242 2.87 -5.20 -20.98
CA VAL A 242 1.46 -4.97 -20.61
C VAL A 242 1.31 -3.69 -19.77
N ALA A 243 2.14 -3.53 -18.74
CA ALA A 243 2.10 -2.36 -17.87
C ALA A 243 2.45 -1.07 -18.64
N LYS A 244 3.52 -1.10 -19.44
CA LYS A 244 3.94 0.02 -20.28
C LYS A 244 2.82 0.49 -21.19
N GLN A 245 2.22 -0.42 -21.98
CA GLN A 245 1.14 -0.08 -22.90
C GLN A 245 -0.07 0.51 -22.15
N ARG A 246 -0.41 -0.06 -21.00
CA ARG A 246 -1.52 0.40 -20.18
C ARG A 246 -1.30 1.82 -19.65
N ILE A 247 -0.09 2.12 -19.16
CA ILE A 247 0.28 3.42 -18.63
C ILE A 247 0.33 4.48 -19.75
N GLU A 248 0.96 4.15 -20.90
CA GLU A 248 1.02 5.05 -22.06
C GLU A 248 -0.39 5.39 -22.59
N ASN A 249 -1.27 4.39 -22.74
CA ASN A 249 -2.64 4.60 -23.20
C ASN A 249 -3.47 5.45 -22.22
N HIS A 250 -3.22 5.33 -20.92
CA HIS A 250 -3.90 6.11 -19.90
C HIS A 250 -3.44 7.58 -19.92
N HIS A 251 -2.14 7.80 -20.10
CA HIS A 251 -1.55 9.14 -20.13
C HIS A 251 -1.92 9.95 -21.40
N THR A 252 -2.18 9.28 -22.52
CA THR A 252 -2.57 9.93 -23.79
C THR A 252 -4.06 10.11 -23.98
N GLY A 253 -4.89 9.59 -23.08
CA GLY A 253 -6.35 9.68 -23.12
C GLY A 253 -6.93 10.89 -22.37
N ASP A 254 -6.08 11.72 -21.78
CA ASP A 254 -6.38 13.04 -21.22
C ASP A 254 -5.97 14.13 -22.23
#